data_e75b672814eb4984fdafc29f868f664d
#
_entry.id   e75b672814eb4984fdafc29f868f664d
#
_cell.length_a   1.000
_cell.length_b   1.000
_cell.length_c   1.000
_cell.angle_alpha   90.00
_cell.angle_beta   90.00
_cell.angle_gamma   90.00
#
_symmetry.space_group_name_H-M   'P 1'
#
loop_
_entity.id
_entity.type
_entity.pdbx_description
1 polymer ?
#
loop_
_entity_poly.entity_id
_entity_poly.type
_entity_poly.pdbx_seq_one_letter_code
_entity_poly.pdbx_strand_id
1 'polypeptide(L)'
;MHIPKFTIFHKLHLTPRVSCEPVLKMENRMSIKIKMCSWLLRGLGGMLPQSYMRVIGPPSQKIRSFLASGISSHIGKNVNIEKGAYVMPDTVIGDNSGVGVNCEICYGLTIGNNVMMGPECLFYSNNHKFNRETLKYEGYTEINPIVIEDDVWIGRRAIIMGGVRVGKGAVIGAGSVVTKDVPPYCVAAGNPAIIKKNLLED
;
A
#
# COMPACT_ATOMS: atom_id res chain seq x y z
N MET A 1 -4.49 -34.57 -27.05
CA MET A 1 -3.43 -34.06 -26.15
C MET A 1 -4.12 -33.30 -25.04
N HIS A 2 -4.20 -33.94 -23.85
CA HIS A 2 -5.04 -33.47 -22.72
C HIS A 2 -4.23 -32.54 -21.85
N ILE A 3 -4.72 -31.30 -21.65
CA ILE A 3 -4.14 -30.35 -20.70
C ILE A 3 -4.85 -30.58 -19.35
N PRO A 4 -4.15 -30.86 -18.26
CA PRO A 4 -4.80 -31.05 -16.97
C PRO A 4 -5.25 -29.70 -16.39
N LYS A 5 -6.51 -29.64 -15.98
CA LYS A 5 -7.08 -28.55 -15.17
C LYS A 5 -6.46 -28.61 -13.77
N PHE A 6 -5.62 -27.65 -13.44
CA PHE A 6 -5.21 -27.43 -12.06
C PHE A 6 -6.29 -26.64 -11.31
N THR A 7 -7.09 -27.37 -10.56
CA THR A 7 -8.00 -26.78 -9.56
C THR A 7 -7.28 -26.79 -8.23
N ILE A 8 -6.74 -25.67 -7.81
CA ILE A 8 -6.34 -25.46 -6.42
C ILE A 8 -7.14 -24.28 -5.88
N PHE A 9 -8.32 -24.60 -5.31
CA PHE A 9 -9.02 -23.70 -4.43
C PHE A 9 -8.35 -23.72 -3.05
N HIS A 10 -7.42 -22.83 -2.80
CA HIS A 10 -7.11 -22.46 -1.44
C HIS A 10 -8.05 -21.30 -1.03
N LYS A 11 -8.83 -21.56 0.03
CA LYS A 11 -9.68 -20.58 0.71
C LYS A 11 -8.85 -19.37 1.08
N LEU A 12 -8.84 -18.37 0.22
CA LEU A 12 -8.46 -17.00 0.60
C LEU A 12 -9.63 -16.42 1.38
N HIS A 13 -9.38 -16.07 2.63
CA HIS A 13 -10.27 -15.27 3.45
C HIS A 13 -10.71 -14.04 2.64
N LEU A 14 -12.03 -13.94 2.48
CA LEU A 14 -12.70 -12.80 1.87
C LEU A 14 -12.18 -11.52 2.54
N THR A 15 -11.50 -10.67 1.77
CA THR A 15 -11.28 -9.28 2.17
C THR A 15 -12.66 -8.68 2.44
N PRO A 16 -12.85 -8.00 3.58
CA PRO A 16 -14.12 -7.34 3.85
C PRO A 16 -14.43 -6.40 2.69
N ARG A 17 -15.64 -6.51 2.11
CA ARG A 17 -16.14 -5.52 1.14
C ARG A 17 -16.11 -4.17 1.84
N VAL A 18 -15.17 -3.32 1.46
CA VAL A 18 -15.15 -1.93 1.90
C VAL A 18 -16.41 -1.29 1.32
N SER A 19 -17.34 -0.90 2.18
CA SER A 19 -18.56 -0.21 1.76
C SER A 19 -18.16 1.09 1.07
N CYS A 20 -18.76 1.35 -0.10
CA CYS A 20 -18.49 2.52 -0.94
C CYS A 20 -19.06 3.81 -0.34
N GLU A 21 -18.67 4.13 0.90
CA GLU A 21 -18.96 5.45 1.45
C GLU A 21 -17.91 6.46 0.94
N PRO A 22 -18.33 7.68 0.56
CA PRO A 22 -17.39 8.73 0.17
C PRO A 22 -16.34 8.94 1.28
N VAL A 23 -15.08 9.07 0.91
CA VAL A 23 -13.92 9.25 1.82
C VAL A 23 -14.21 10.29 2.93
N LEU A 24 -14.91 11.38 2.60
CA LEU A 24 -15.36 12.42 3.54
C LEU A 24 -16.30 11.89 4.65
N LYS A 25 -17.15 10.88 4.35
CA LYS A 25 -18.01 10.27 5.37
C LYS A 25 -17.22 9.32 6.27
N MET A 26 -16.21 8.64 5.74
CA MET A 26 -15.32 7.78 6.52
C MET A 26 -14.51 8.61 7.52
N GLU A 27 -13.95 9.74 7.11
CA GLU A 27 -13.21 10.64 8.01
C GLU A 27 -14.07 11.19 9.15
N ASN A 28 -15.33 11.53 8.90
CA ASN A 28 -16.25 12.03 9.94
C ASN A 28 -16.62 10.98 11.00
N ARG A 29 -16.53 9.69 10.67
CA ARG A 29 -16.82 8.57 11.58
C ARG A 29 -15.59 8.05 12.34
N MET A 30 -14.40 8.58 12.04
CA MET A 30 -13.18 8.16 12.72
C MET A 30 -13.23 8.48 14.22
N SER A 31 -12.85 7.51 15.05
CA SER A 31 -12.76 7.70 16.50
C SER A 31 -11.73 8.79 16.86
N ILE A 32 -11.91 9.42 18.01
CA ILE A 32 -10.97 10.45 18.53
C ILE A 32 -9.55 9.86 18.62
N LYS A 33 -9.41 8.59 19.03
CA LYS A 33 -8.12 7.89 19.08
C LYS A 33 -7.42 7.88 17.72
N ILE A 34 -8.13 7.49 16.65
CA ILE A 34 -7.59 7.43 15.28
C ILE A 34 -7.14 8.82 14.84
N LYS A 35 -7.99 9.84 15.02
CA LYS A 35 -7.66 11.23 14.66
C LYS A 35 -6.42 11.74 15.40
N MET A 36 -6.30 11.45 16.69
CA MET A 36 -5.14 11.83 17.51
C MET A 36 -3.87 11.12 17.05
N CYS A 37 -3.92 9.80 16.86
CA CYS A 37 -2.77 9.02 16.36
C CYS A 37 -2.32 9.49 14.96
N SER A 38 -3.27 9.80 14.06
CA SER A 38 -2.98 10.32 12.73
C SER A 38 -2.31 11.70 12.78
N TRP A 39 -2.81 12.59 13.64
CA TRP A 39 -2.22 13.90 13.85
C TRP A 39 -0.79 13.79 14.44
N LEU A 40 -0.60 12.94 15.46
CA LEU A 40 0.71 12.69 16.06
C LEU A 40 1.69 12.03 15.07
N LEU A 41 1.24 11.09 14.26
CA LEU A 41 2.10 10.44 13.26
C LEU A 41 2.56 11.45 12.20
N ARG A 42 1.67 12.32 11.71
CA ARG A 42 2.01 13.36 10.73
C ARG A 42 2.90 14.46 11.31
N GLY A 43 2.60 14.94 12.52
CA GLY A 43 3.35 15.98 13.20
C GLY A 43 4.64 15.45 13.84
N LEU A 44 4.52 14.85 15.02
CA LEU A 44 5.67 14.34 15.79
C LEU A 44 6.45 13.26 15.02
N GLY A 45 5.74 12.29 14.43
CA GLY A 45 6.36 11.22 13.64
C GLY A 45 7.15 11.75 12.45
N GLY A 46 6.67 12.82 11.80
CA GLY A 46 7.34 13.52 10.71
C GLY A 46 8.58 14.31 11.14
N MET A 47 8.68 14.71 12.40
CA MET A 47 9.87 15.38 12.95
C MET A 47 10.95 14.38 13.39
N LEU A 48 10.57 13.16 13.73
CA LEU A 48 11.51 12.13 14.16
C LEU A 48 12.43 11.69 13.00
N PRO A 49 13.71 11.36 13.30
CA PRO A 49 14.66 10.91 12.28
C PRO A 49 14.25 9.58 11.65
N GLN A 50 14.85 9.32 10.49
CA GLN A 50 14.63 8.08 9.71
C GLN A 50 15.18 6.86 10.47
N SER A 51 14.60 5.68 10.20
CA SER A 51 14.91 4.44 10.95
C SER A 51 16.36 3.99 10.83
N TYR A 52 17.04 4.30 9.72
CA TYR A 52 18.43 3.89 9.48
C TYR A 52 19.48 4.76 10.20
N MET A 53 19.10 5.83 10.90
CA MET A 53 20.03 6.57 11.74
C MET A 53 20.44 5.73 12.96
N ARG A 54 21.74 5.49 13.12
CA ARG A 54 22.30 4.46 13.99
C ARG A 54 21.82 4.47 15.45
N VAL A 55 21.68 5.63 16.06
CA VAL A 55 21.34 5.75 17.49
C VAL A 55 19.85 6.07 17.70
N ILE A 56 19.34 7.08 17.01
CA ILE A 56 18.01 7.65 17.24
C ILE A 56 16.96 7.09 16.25
N GLY A 57 17.40 6.36 15.22
CA GLY A 57 16.50 5.75 14.23
C GLY A 57 15.61 4.65 14.82
N PRO A 58 16.14 3.62 15.53
CA PRO A 58 15.33 2.54 16.06
C PRO A 58 14.23 2.99 17.03
N PRO A 59 14.47 3.89 18.01
CA PRO A 59 13.38 4.43 18.84
C PRO A 59 12.36 5.24 18.02
N SER A 60 12.81 6.01 17.02
CA SER A 60 11.91 6.77 16.14
C SER A 60 10.99 5.86 15.33
N GLN A 61 11.51 4.75 14.80
CA GLN A 61 10.73 3.70 14.15
C GLN A 61 9.63 3.15 15.08
N LYS A 62 10.00 2.75 16.30
CA LYS A 62 9.06 2.18 17.28
C LYS A 62 7.90 3.14 17.58
N ILE A 63 8.21 4.43 17.76
CA ILE A 63 7.18 5.45 18.00
C ILE A 63 6.22 5.54 16.80
N ARG A 64 6.72 5.63 15.58
CA ARG A 64 5.87 5.70 14.39
C ARG A 64 5.03 4.45 14.19
N SER A 65 5.61 3.26 14.38
CA SER A 65 4.87 1.99 14.28
C SER A 65 3.79 1.86 15.36
N PHE A 66 4.06 2.31 16.60
CA PHE A 66 3.06 2.38 17.66
C PHE A 66 1.90 3.33 17.28
N LEU A 67 2.19 4.52 16.76
CA LEU A 67 1.16 5.45 16.31
C LEU A 67 0.33 4.88 15.15
N ALA A 68 0.98 4.20 14.20
CA ALA A 68 0.32 3.52 13.09
C ALA A 68 -0.65 2.43 13.58
N SER A 69 -0.27 1.63 14.58
CA SER A 69 -1.15 0.62 15.19
C SER A 69 -2.34 1.24 15.96
N GLY A 70 -2.25 2.50 16.32
CA GLY A 70 -3.37 3.27 16.85
C GLY A 70 -4.35 3.76 15.77
N ILE A 71 -3.92 3.82 14.51
CA ILE A 71 -4.73 4.22 13.36
C ILE A 71 -5.43 3.02 12.74
N SER A 72 -4.69 1.94 12.45
CA SER A 72 -5.23 0.68 11.94
C SER A 72 -4.95 -0.48 12.90
N SER A 73 -5.95 -1.33 13.11
CA SER A 73 -5.83 -2.56 13.90
C SER A 73 -5.16 -3.72 13.13
N HIS A 74 -4.85 -3.53 11.86
CA HIS A 74 -4.29 -4.56 10.98
C HIS A 74 -2.81 -4.30 10.65
N ILE A 75 -2.06 -3.77 11.61
CA ILE A 75 -0.61 -3.59 11.52
C ILE A 75 0.07 -4.78 12.19
N GLY A 76 0.85 -5.52 11.42
CA GLY A 76 1.59 -6.70 11.85
C GLY A 76 2.76 -6.38 12.81
N LYS A 77 3.52 -7.42 13.13
CA LYS A 77 4.70 -7.31 13.98
C LYS A 77 5.89 -6.77 13.19
N ASN A 78 6.76 -6.04 13.88
CA ASN A 78 8.01 -5.52 13.31
C ASN A 78 7.82 -4.70 12.03
N VAL A 79 6.70 -3.98 11.91
CA VAL A 79 6.42 -3.08 10.78
C VAL A 79 7.23 -1.80 10.94
N ASN A 80 7.84 -1.33 9.86
CA ASN A 80 8.54 -0.05 9.81
C ASN A 80 7.73 1.00 9.06
N ILE A 81 7.26 2.02 9.76
CA ILE A 81 6.68 3.22 9.15
C ILE A 81 7.73 4.31 9.13
N GLU A 82 8.20 4.68 7.95
CA GLU A 82 9.25 5.67 7.81
C GLU A 82 8.76 7.12 7.95
N LYS A 83 9.74 8.03 8.07
CA LYS A 83 9.48 9.48 8.18
C LYS A 83 8.63 9.99 7.02
N GLY A 84 7.58 10.74 7.35
CA GLY A 84 6.66 11.33 6.36
C GLY A 84 5.67 10.36 5.73
N ALA A 85 5.79 9.04 6.00
CA ALA A 85 4.78 8.07 5.63
C ALA A 85 3.65 8.04 6.67
N TYR A 86 2.45 7.71 6.22
CA TYR A 86 1.30 7.50 7.10
C TYR A 86 0.42 6.37 6.57
N VAL A 87 -0.50 5.89 7.43
CA VAL A 87 -1.42 4.80 7.10
C VAL A 87 -2.86 5.28 7.16
N MET A 88 -3.75 4.61 6.44
CA MET A 88 -5.18 4.81 6.53
C MET A 88 -5.81 3.83 7.54
N PRO A 89 -7.00 4.12 8.09
CA PRO A 89 -7.64 3.25 9.09
C PRO A 89 -7.93 1.83 8.61
N ASP A 90 -8.12 1.64 7.32
CA ASP A 90 -8.38 0.35 6.66
C ASP A 90 -7.12 -0.31 6.07
N THR A 91 -5.95 0.32 6.22
CA THR A 91 -4.70 -0.25 5.72
C THR A 91 -4.36 -1.54 6.46
N VAL A 92 -4.01 -2.58 5.70
CA VAL A 92 -3.49 -3.84 6.24
C VAL A 92 -2.00 -3.92 5.91
N ILE A 93 -1.16 -4.21 6.92
CA ILE A 93 0.29 -4.40 6.72
C ILE A 93 0.71 -5.66 7.46
N GLY A 94 1.26 -6.61 6.73
CA GLY A 94 1.80 -7.87 7.27
C GLY A 94 3.10 -7.69 8.05
N ASP A 95 3.56 -8.78 8.65
CA ASP A 95 4.76 -8.82 9.49
C ASP A 95 6.02 -8.46 8.70
N ASN A 96 6.98 -7.81 9.37
CA ASN A 96 8.30 -7.44 8.85
C ASN A 96 8.26 -6.53 7.60
N SER A 97 7.15 -5.86 7.33
CA SER A 97 6.99 -5.01 6.16
C SER A 97 7.30 -3.56 6.47
N GLY A 98 7.73 -2.82 5.45
CA GLY A 98 8.09 -1.41 5.57
C GLY A 98 7.32 -0.51 4.61
N VAL A 99 6.90 0.65 5.11
CA VAL A 99 6.40 1.77 4.31
C VAL A 99 7.49 2.81 4.24
N GLY A 100 7.99 3.07 3.04
CA GLY A 100 9.15 3.94 2.79
C GLY A 100 8.92 5.41 3.15
N VAL A 101 10.02 6.17 3.19
CA VAL A 101 9.98 7.62 3.48
C VAL A 101 9.06 8.36 2.51
N ASN A 102 8.20 9.24 3.05
CA ASN A 102 7.26 10.05 2.27
C ASN A 102 6.36 9.25 1.31
N CYS A 103 6.05 7.99 1.63
CA CYS A 103 5.06 7.23 0.87
C CYS A 103 3.64 7.69 1.15
N GLU A 104 2.83 7.82 0.10
CA GLU A 104 1.42 8.16 0.20
C GLU A 104 0.56 6.91 0.04
N ILE A 105 -0.08 6.49 1.13
CA ILE A 105 -0.98 5.34 1.18
C ILE A 105 -2.43 5.79 1.01
N CYS A 106 -3.16 5.09 0.16
CA CYS A 106 -4.60 5.30 -0.06
C CYS A 106 -5.45 4.34 0.77
N TYR A 107 -6.75 4.58 0.80
CA TYR A 107 -7.74 3.61 1.29
C TYR A 107 -7.74 2.33 0.43
N GLY A 108 -8.07 1.20 1.04
CA GLY A 108 -8.16 -0.10 0.35
C GLY A 108 -6.80 -0.72 0.02
N LEU A 109 -5.70 -0.32 0.68
CA LEU A 109 -4.38 -0.91 0.47
C LEU A 109 -4.13 -2.06 1.45
N THR A 110 -3.77 -3.23 0.89
CA THR A 110 -3.27 -4.39 1.63
C THR A 110 -1.81 -4.64 1.25
N ILE A 111 -0.95 -4.74 2.25
CA ILE A 111 0.48 -5.07 2.13
C ILE A 111 0.71 -6.38 2.88
N GLY A 112 1.29 -7.37 2.23
CA GLY A 112 1.65 -8.67 2.79
C GLY A 112 2.84 -8.62 3.74
N ASN A 113 3.45 -9.78 4.00
CA ASN A 113 4.61 -9.93 4.87
C ASN A 113 5.91 -9.68 4.10
N ASN A 114 6.97 -9.24 4.82
CA ASN A 114 8.33 -9.04 4.29
C ASN A 114 8.39 -8.10 3.08
N VAL A 115 7.45 -7.17 2.94
CA VAL A 115 7.45 -6.21 1.82
C VAL A 115 8.47 -5.11 2.08
N MET A 116 9.36 -4.90 1.11
CA MET A 116 10.29 -3.77 1.11
C MET A 116 9.79 -2.67 0.18
N MET A 117 9.61 -1.47 0.71
CA MET A 117 9.12 -0.33 -0.06
C MET A 117 10.14 0.81 -0.03
N GLY A 118 10.56 1.25 -1.21
CA GLY A 118 11.40 2.41 -1.39
C GLY A 118 10.69 3.72 -1.02
N PRO A 119 11.44 4.83 -0.91
CA PRO A 119 10.87 6.15 -0.64
C PRO A 119 9.94 6.66 -1.73
N GLU A 120 9.00 7.53 -1.34
CA GLU A 120 8.19 8.34 -2.26
C GLU A 120 7.30 7.49 -3.19
N CYS A 121 6.89 6.28 -2.75
CA CYS A 121 5.92 5.48 -3.49
C CYS A 121 4.51 6.03 -3.28
N LEU A 122 3.67 5.98 -4.33
CA LEU A 122 2.32 6.52 -4.36
C LEU A 122 1.32 5.42 -4.71
N PHE A 123 0.17 5.43 -4.05
CA PHE A 123 -0.91 4.47 -4.26
C PHE A 123 -2.22 5.22 -4.49
N TYR A 124 -2.88 4.95 -5.61
CA TYR A 124 -4.11 5.62 -6.01
C TYR A 124 -5.23 4.61 -6.23
N SER A 125 -6.12 4.44 -5.26
CA SER A 125 -7.22 3.46 -5.31
C SER A 125 -8.50 4.01 -5.94
N ASN A 126 -8.61 5.32 -6.15
CA ASN A 126 -9.77 5.95 -6.78
C ASN A 126 -9.37 7.12 -7.66
N ASN A 127 -10.32 7.60 -8.47
CA ASN A 127 -10.14 8.74 -9.37
C ASN A 127 -11.33 9.70 -9.25
N HIS A 128 -11.23 10.89 -9.86
CA HIS A 128 -12.38 11.75 -10.04
C HIS A 128 -13.34 11.16 -11.09
N LYS A 129 -14.64 11.23 -10.80
CA LYS A 129 -15.70 10.77 -11.70
C LYS A 129 -16.02 11.87 -12.71
N PHE A 130 -15.89 11.57 -13.99
CA PHE A 130 -16.32 12.48 -15.06
C PHE A 130 -17.82 12.31 -15.34
N ASN A 131 -18.59 13.39 -15.21
CA ASN A 131 -20.00 13.44 -15.58
C ASN A 131 -20.11 13.83 -17.06
N ARG A 132 -20.67 12.93 -17.88
CA ARG A 132 -20.82 13.15 -19.34
C ARG A 132 -21.90 14.13 -19.72
N GLU A 133 -22.88 14.38 -18.85
CA GLU A 133 -23.97 15.33 -19.09
C GLU A 133 -23.52 16.76 -18.80
N THR A 134 -22.84 16.98 -17.66
CA THR A 134 -22.36 18.30 -17.25
C THR A 134 -20.97 18.62 -17.78
N LEU A 135 -20.26 17.66 -18.36
CA LEU A 135 -18.86 17.74 -18.82
C LEU A 135 -17.89 18.21 -17.73
N LYS A 136 -18.17 17.81 -16.47
CA LYS A 136 -17.37 18.18 -15.29
C LYS A 136 -16.91 16.96 -14.53
N TYR A 137 -15.83 17.13 -13.75
CA TYR A 137 -15.43 16.15 -12.74
C TYR A 137 -16.23 16.40 -11.45
N GLU A 138 -16.99 15.39 -11.01
CA GLU A 138 -17.90 15.49 -9.87
C GLU A 138 -17.70 14.27 -8.95
N GLY A 139 -17.20 14.52 -7.73
CA GLY A 139 -16.96 13.46 -6.75
C GLY A 139 -15.83 12.50 -7.14
N TYR A 140 -15.88 11.30 -6.58
CA TYR A 140 -14.87 10.27 -6.76
C TYR A 140 -15.50 8.96 -7.25
N THR A 141 -14.70 8.16 -7.95
CA THR A 141 -15.06 6.76 -8.24
C THR A 141 -15.05 5.94 -6.95
N GLU A 142 -15.57 4.73 -7.02
CA GLU A 142 -15.41 3.75 -5.94
C GLU A 142 -13.94 3.45 -5.69
N ILE A 143 -13.63 3.03 -4.45
CA ILE A 143 -12.30 2.53 -4.10
C ILE A 143 -12.07 1.22 -4.82
N ASN A 144 -11.00 1.14 -5.59
CA ASN A 144 -10.53 -0.05 -6.27
C ASN A 144 -9.31 -0.58 -5.51
N PRO A 145 -9.46 -1.61 -4.65
CA PRO A 145 -8.41 -2.01 -3.71
C PRO A 145 -7.11 -2.43 -4.39
N ILE A 146 -5.99 -2.11 -3.74
CA ILE A 146 -4.65 -2.51 -4.18
C ILE A 146 -4.14 -3.61 -3.24
N VAL A 147 -3.54 -4.64 -3.82
CA VAL A 147 -2.96 -5.77 -3.06
C VAL A 147 -1.49 -5.94 -3.41
N ILE A 148 -0.64 -5.78 -2.42
CA ILE A 148 0.78 -6.12 -2.49
C ILE A 148 0.96 -7.41 -1.71
N GLU A 149 1.34 -8.49 -2.38
CA GLU A 149 1.54 -9.80 -1.73
C GLU A 149 2.86 -9.87 -0.96
N ASP A 150 3.15 -11.03 -0.35
CA ASP A 150 4.35 -11.25 0.46
C ASP A 150 5.63 -11.13 -0.38
N ASP A 151 6.73 -10.78 0.28
CA ASP A 151 8.09 -10.79 -0.26
C ASP A 151 8.30 -9.85 -1.46
N VAL A 152 7.41 -8.87 -1.67
CA VAL A 152 7.49 -7.89 -2.78
C VAL A 152 8.52 -6.81 -2.48
N TRP A 153 9.29 -6.43 -3.51
CA TRP A 153 10.14 -5.24 -3.46
C TRP A 153 9.61 -4.14 -4.39
N ILE A 154 9.27 -2.97 -3.80
CA ILE A 154 8.82 -1.78 -4.54
C ILE A 154 9.95 -0.76 -4.57
N GLY A 155 10.43 -0.45 -5.75
CA GLY A 155 11.46 0.56 -5.98
C GLY A 155 10.97 1.97 -5.71
N ARG A 156 11.90 2.89 -5.42
CA ARG A 156 11.62 4.31 -5.14
C ARG A 156 10.75 4.96 -6.22
N ARG A 157 9.80 5.81 -5.80
CA ARG A 157 8.90 6.59 -6.69
C ARG A 157 8.01 5.73 -7.59
N ALA A 158 7.78 4.47 -7.25
CA ALA A 158 6.79 3.69 -7.97
C ALA A 158 5.38 4.20 -7.67
N ILE A 159 4.53 4.16 -8.68
CA ILE A 159 3.11 4.53 -8.59
C ILE A 159 2.29 3.28 -8.87
N ILE A 160 1.41 2.90 -7.94
CA ILE A 160 0.53 1.73 -8.09
C ILE A 160 -0.92 2.20 -8.22
N MET A 161 -1.56 1.82 -9.31
CA MET A 161 -2.94 2.23 -9.62
C MET A 161 -3.96 1.30 -9.00
N GLY A 162 -5.19 1.80 -8.83
CA GLY A 162 -6.30 1.08 -8.23
C GLY A 162 -6.64 -0.22 -8.95
N GLY A 163 -6.96 -1.26 -8.18
CA GLY A 163 -7.28 -2.60 -8.64
C GLY A 163 -6.09 -3.49 -8.95
N VAL A 164 -4.86 -2.96 -8.87
CA VAL A 164 -3.65 -3.72 -9.16
C VAL A 164 -3.33 -4.70 -8.02
N ARG A 165 -3.01 -5.94 -8.41
CA ARG A 165 -2.37 -6.95 -7.58
C ARG A 165 -0.92 -7.12 -7.98
N VAL A 166 0.00 -6.93 -7.02
CA VAL A 166 1.42 -7.25 -7.19
C VAL A 166 1.68 -8.59 -6.52
N GLY A 167 1.99 -9.60 -7.32
CA GLY A 167 2.14 -10.99 -6.89
C GLY A 167 3.38 -11.21 -6.04
N LYS A 168 3.34 -12.30 -5.25
CA LYS A 168 4.39 -12.69 -4.31
C LYS A 168 5.79 -12.66 -4.93
N GLY A 169 6.75 -12.09 -4.20
CA GLY A 169 8.15 -12.03 -4.63
C GLY A 169 8.42 -11.19 -5.88
N ALA A 170 7.43 -10.42 -6.36
CA ALA A 170 7.62 -9.54 -7.50
C ALA A 170 8.48 -8.32 -7.14
N VAL A 171 9.11 -7.74 -8.17
CA VAL A 171 9.91 -6.53 -8.05
C VAL A 171 9.33 -5.44 -8.95
N ILE A 172 9.05 -4.29 -8.37
CA ILE A 172 8.64 -3.10 -9.10
C ILE A 172 9.84 -2.16 -9.22
N GLY A 173 10.23 -1.87 -10.45
CA GLY A 173 11.35 -0.97 -10.74
C GLY A 173 11.10 0.46 -10.25
N ALA A 174 12.15 1.19 -9.89
CA ALA A 174 12.03 2.58 -9.46
C ALA A 174 11.40 3.46 -10.56
N GLY A 175 10.54 4.41 -10.15
CA GLY A 175 9.84 5.33 -11.05
C GLY A 175 8.79 4.68 -11.97
N SER A 176 8.41 3.43 -11.72
CA SER A 176 7.42 2.72 -12.54
C SER A 176 5.99 3.15 -12.23
N VAL A 177 5.12 3.13 -13.25
CA VAL A 177 3.67 3.33 -13.11
C VAL A 177 2.95 2.02 -13.41
N VAL A 178 2.52 1.31 -12.37
CA VAL A 178 1.90 -0.01 -12.45
C VAL A 178 0.40 0.15 -12.62
N THR A 179 -0.10 -0.20 -13.81
CA THR A 179 -1.51 -0.06 -14.20
C THR A 179 -2.22 -1.40 -14.41
N LYS A 180 -1.50 -2.51 -14.30
CA LYS A 180 -2.00 -3.88 -14.46
C LYS A 180 -1.35 -4.80 -13.43
N ASP A 181 -1.97 -5.94 -13.16
CA ASP A 181 -1.42 -6.95 -12.27
C ASP A 181 -0.01 -7.39 -12.69
N VAL A 182 0.81 -7.61 -11.67
CA VAL A 182 2.18 -8.13 -11.84
C VAL A 182 2.20 -9.57 -11.32
N PRO A 183 2.54 -10.55 -12.18
CA PRO A 183 2.61 -11.94 -11.74
C PRO A 183 3.67 -12.16 -10.65
N PRO A 184 3.51 -13.23 -9.82
CA PRO A 184 4.52 -13.59 -8.83
C PRO A 184 5.92 -13.75 -9.45
N TYR A 185 6.94 -13.36 -8.69
CA TYR A 185 8.35 -13.49 -9.05
C TYR A 185 8.74 -12.81 -10.37
N CYS A 186 7.97 -11.82 -10.82
CA CYS A 186 8.29 -11.04 -12.02
C CYS A 186 8.87 -9.67 -11.66
N VAL A 187 9.75 -9.18 -12.52
CA VAL A 187 10.21 -7.78 -12.51
C VAL A 187 9.36 -6.97 -13.46
N ALA A 188 8.66 -5.97 -12.93
CA ALA A 188 7.90 -5.01 -13.74
C ALA A 188 8.54 -3.62 -13.66
N ALA A 189 8.73 -2.94 -14.79
CA ALA A 189 9.32 -1.61 -14.80
C ALA A 189 8.87 -0.76 -16.00
N GLY A 190 8.89 0.56 -15.82
CA GLY A 190 8.58 1.56 -16.83
C GLY A 190 7.26 2.31 -16.59
N ASN A 191 6.88 3.18 -17.51
CA ASN A 191 5.62 3.94 -17.52
C ASN A 191 4.94 3.84 -18.89
N PRO A 192 3.84 3.08 -19.06
CA PRO A 192 3.33 2.13 -18.07
C PRO A 192 4.31 0.97 -17.83
N ALA A 193 4.25 0.37 -16.63
CA ALA A 193 5.10 -0.76 -16.28
C ALA A 193 4.74 -1.99 -17.10
N ILE A 194 5.78 -2.66 -17.61
CA ILE A 194 5.67 -3.94 -18.32
C ILE A 194 6.58 -4.97 -17.67
N ILE A 195 6.26 -6.24 -17.82
CA ILE A 195 7.10 -7.34 -17.34
C ILE A 195 8.41 -7.34 -18.12
N LYS A 196 9.53 -7.32 -17.40
CA LYS A 196 10.90 -7.32 -17.95
C LYS A 196 11.53 -8.70 -17.93
N LYS A 197 11.29 -9.45 -16.85
CA LYS A 197 11.74 -10.84 -16.71
C LYS A 197 10.98 -11.56 -15.62
N ASN A 198 11.04 -12.89 -15.64
CA ASN A 198 10.65 -13.77 -14.56
C ASN A 198 11.91 -14.10 -13.73
N LEU A 199 11.86 -13.98 -12.40
CA LEU A 199 13.00 -14.26 -11.51
C LEU A 199 13.27 -15.74 -11.31
N LEU A 200 12.33 -16.62 -11.73
CA LEU A 200 12.44 -18.07 -11.66
C LEU A 200 12.97 -18.70 -12.97
N GLU A 201 13.17 -17.88 -13.98
CA GLU A 201 13.67 -18.27 -15.31
C GLU A 201 15.02 -17.58 -15.56
N ASP A 202 16.00 -18.31 -16.10
CA ASP A 202 17.33 -17.78 -16.43
C ASP A 202 17.33 -16.94 -17.71
#